data_35a9a4e9505a2c44e94988fa1e4a9304
#
_entry.id   35a9a4e9505a2c44e94988fa1e4a9304
#
_cell.length_a   1.000
_cell.length_b   1.000
_cell.length_c   1.000
_cell.angle_alpha   90.00
_cell.angle_beta   90.00
_cell.angle_gamma   90.00
#
_symmetry.space_group_name_H-M   'P 1'
#
loop_
_entity.id
_entity.type
_entity.pdbx_description
1 polymer ?
#
loop_
_entity_poly.entity_id
_entity_poly.type
_entity_poly.pdbx_seq_one_letter_code
_entity_poly.pdbx_strand_id
1 'polypeptide(L)'
;LGIPVVNEYGASELDLIAFQNPNDEWQVNSETLFVEILDENNQPVPYGKEGKVVITSLYNKAHPFIRYEIGDVGILDEKSTLKKPILKKLIGRTSDVALLPSGKKSPGLTFYYVTKSIIEDDGNVKEFIVRQTKLDSFEIDYVSSMELTLEQIQEIEKAIAKYLEPGLHFT
;
A
#
# COMPACT_ATOMS: atom_id res chain seq x y z
N LEU A 1 23.86 7.30 -9.27
CA LEU A 1 24.78 6.34 -8.65
C LEU A 1 25.40 5.38 -9.67
N GLY A 2 24.86 5.26 -10.91
CA GLY A 2 25.38 4.39 -11.96
C GLY A 2 25.25 2.88 -11.71
N ILE A 3 24.43 2.50 -10.71
CA ILE A 3 24.10 1.12 -10.40
C ILE A 3 22.60 0.87 -10.66
N PRO A 4 22.20 -0.31 -11.13
CA PRO A 4 20.80 -0.65 -11.28
C PRO A 4 20.12 -0.68 -9.90
N VAL A 5 18.88 -0.16 -9.84
CA VAL A 5 18.02 -0.23 -8.67
C VAL A 5 16.89 -1.17 -8.99
N VAL A 6 16.59 -2.10 -8.09
CA VAL A 6 15.53 -3.10 -8.21
C VAL A 6 14.45 -2.75 -7.21
N ASN A 7 13.20 -2.76 -7.65
CA ASN A 7 12.06 -2.60 -6.76
C ASN A 7 11.68 -3.96 -6.14
N GLU A 8 11.23 -3.91 -4.90
CA GLU A 8 10.76 -5.06 -4.14
C GLU A 8 9.35 -4.83 -3.61
N TYR A 9 8.55 -5.89 -3.60
CA TYR A 9 7.26 -5.97 -2.94
C TYR A 9 7.33 -7.03 -1.87
N GLY A 10 7.10 -6.65 -0.63
CA GLY A 10 7.20 -7.54 0.51
C GLY A 10 6.30 -7.12 1.65
N ALA A 11 6.24 -7.96 2.67
CA ALA A 11 5.57 -7.70 3.93
C ALA A 11 6.42 -8.23 5.09
N SER A 12 6.36 -7.55 6.22
CA SER A 12 7.16 -7.92 7.41
C SER A 12 6.91 -9.36 7.88
N GLU A 13 5.68 -9.84 7.70
CA GLU A 13 5.23 -11.18 8.10
C GLU A 13 5.46 -12.27 7.06
N LEU A 14 5.70 -11.90 5.79
CA LEU A 14 5.81 -12.83 4.66
C LEU A 14 7.13 -12.73 3.89
N ASP A 15 7.99 -11.76 4.29
CA ASP A 15 9.24 -11.48 3.61
C ASP A 15 9.03 -10.99 2.16
N LEU A 16 9.95 -11.28 1.25
CA LEU A 16 9.94 -10.86 -0.14
C LEU A 16 8.88 -11.62 -0.95
N ILE A 17 7.86 -10.92 -1.41
CA ILE A 17 6.76 -11.49 -2.20
C ILE A 17 7.08 -11.47 -3.69
N ALA A 18 7.54 -10.34 -4.21
CA ALA A 18 7.95 -10.21 -5.60
C ALA A 18 9.08 -9.18 -5.74
N PHE A 19 9.89 -9.33 -6.77
CA PHE A 19 10.98 -8.41 -7.12
C PHE A 19 11.04 -8.17 -8.62
N GLN A 20 11.49 -6.99 -8.99
CA GLN A 20 11.68 -6.60 -10.38
C GLN A 20 12.94 -7.29 -10.93
N ASN A 21 12.78 -8.02 -12.00
CA ASN A 21 13.91 -8.66 -12.71
C ASN A 21 14.55 -7.70 -13.74
N PRO A 22 15.70 -8.05 -14.35
CA PRO A 22 16.34 -7.19 -15.36
C PRO A 22 15.50 -6.88 -16.59
N ASN A 23 14.39 -7.57 -16.82
CA ASN A 23 13.47 -7.33 -17.93
C ASN A 23 12.26 -6.48 -17.52
N ASP A 24 12.34 -5.80 -16.37
CA ASP A 24 11.25 -5.01 -15.76
C ASP A 24 9.99 -5.82 -15.40
N GLU A 25 10.09 -7.17 -15.32
CA GLU A 25 9.00 -8.01 -14.88
C GLU A 25 9.08 -8.21 -13.35
N TRP A 26 7.96 -8.13 -12.67
CA TRP A 26 7.84 -8.43 -11.25
C TRP A 26 7.68 -9.93 -11.04
N GLN A 27 8.77 -10.59 -10.76
CA GLN A 27 8.77 -12.04 -10.51
C GLN A 27 8.37 -12.33 -9.08
N VAL A 28 7.33 -13.15 -8.92
CA VAL A 28 6.90 -13.63 -7.60
C VAL A 28 7.88 -14.68 -7.08
N ASN A 29 8.17 -14.62 -5.78
CA ASN A 29 9.01 -15.59 -5.08
C ASN A 29 8.27 -16.91 -4.85
N SER A 30 8.03 -17.66 -5.93
CA SER A 30 7.25 -18.90 -5.91
C SER A 30 7.96 -20.11 -5.29
N GLU A 31 9.21 -19.96 -4.88
CA GLU A 31 9.94 -21.00 -4.14
C GLU A 31 9.49 -21.06 -2.69
N THR A 32 9.13 -19.92 -2.11
CA THR A 32 8.76 -19.81 -0.69
C THR A 32 7.32 -19.41 -0.44
N LEU A 33 6.66 -18.84 -1.45
CA LEU A 33 5.29 -18.33 -1.35
C LEU A 33 4.41 -18.85 -2.49
N PHE A 34 3.16 -19.16 -2.15
CA PHE A 34 2.11 -19.38 -3.14
C PHE A 34 1.17 -18.17 -3.13
N VAL A 35 1.14 -17.44 -4.24
CA VAL A 35 0.36 -16.21 -4.40
C VAL A 35 -0.85 -16.47 -5.27
N GLU A 36 -2.02 -16.14 -4.75
CA GLU A 36 -3.31 -16.20 -5.41
C GLU A 36 -3.88 -14.79 -5.60
N ILE A 37 -4.61 -14.57 -6.68
CA ILE A 37 -5.46 -13.40 -6.85
C ILE A 37 -6.91 -13.89 -6.82
N LEU A 38 -7.69 -13.38 -5.85
CA LEU A 38 -9.02 -13.87 -5.55
C LEU A 38 -10.08 -12.78 -5.74
N ASP A 39 -11.29 -13.20 -6.09
CA ASP A 39 -12.48 -12.34 -6.11
C ASP A 39 -13.09 -12.15 -4.71
N GLU A 40 -14.21 -11.43 -4.65
CA GLU A 40 -14.95 -11.18 -3.41
C GLU A 40 -15.51 -12.47 -2.75
N ASN A 41 -15.66 -13.55 -3.53
CA ASN A 41 -16.13 -14.85 -3.05
C ASN A 41 -14.97 -15.79 -2.68
N ASN A 42 -13.74 -15.27 -2.62
CA ASN A 42 -12.51 -16.02 -2.38
C ASN A 42 -12.23 -17.12 -3.43
N GLN A 43 -12.70 -16.91 -4.67
CA GLN A 43 -12.40 -17.79 -5.80
C GLN A 43 -11.25 -17.20 -6.64
N PRO A 44 -10.33 -18.04 -7.16
CA PRO A 44 -9.26 -17.58 -8.03
C PRO A 44 -9.81 -16.89 -9.29
N VAL A 45 -9.30 -15.69 -9.58
CA VAL A 45 -9.61 -14.99 -10.83
C VAL A 45 -8.67 -15.46 -11.96
N PRO A 46 -9.10 -15.39 -13.22
CA PRO A 46 -8.20 -15.64 -14.35
C PRO A 46 -6.99 -14.69 -14.35
N TYR A 47 -5.86 -15.15 -14.84
CA TYR A 47 -4.71 -14.28 -15.08
C TYR A 47 -5.10 -13.06 -15.92
N GLY A 48 -4.51 -11.90 -15.60
CA GLY A 48 -4.87 -10.62 -16.20
C GLY A 48 -6.05 -9.91 -15.55
N LYS A 49 -6.72 -10.54 -14.59
CA LYS A 49 -7.82 -9.92 -13.83
C LYS A 49 -7.36 -9.45 -12.45
N GLU A 50 -7.99 -8.39 -12.02
CA GLU A 50 -7.82 -7.77 -10.72
C GLU A 50 -8.50 -8.58 -9.62
N GLY A 51 -7.88 -8.64 -8.44
CA GLY A 51 -8.47 -9.21 -7.25
C GLY A 51 -7.59 -9.04 -6.02
N LYS A 52 -8.04 -9.57 -4.89
CA LYS A 52 -7.33 -9.53 -3.62
C LYS A 52 -6.08 -10.41 -3.68
N VAL A 53 -4.97 -9.88 -3.19
CA VAL A 53 -3.72 -10.65 -3.05
C VAL A 53 -3.80 -11.50 -1.80
N VAL A 54 -3.72 -12.80 -1.99
CA VAL A 54 -3.77 -13.81 -0.93
C VAL A 54 -2.54 -14.69 -1.01
N ILE A 55 -1.89 -14.93 0.12
CA ILE A 55 -0.57 -15.57 0.16
C ILE A 55 -0.54 -16.73 1.12
N THR A 56 0.05 -17.83 0.70
CA THR A 56 0.41 -18.98 1.56
C THR A 56 1.92 -19.09 1.64
N SER A 57 2.46 -19.07 2.87
CA SER A 57 3.87 -19.36 3.11
C SER A 57 4.12 -20.86 3.04
N LEU A 58 5.06 -21.28 2.19
CA LEU A 58 5.36 -22.70 1.97
C LEU A 58 6.42 -23.25 2.93
N TYR A 59 7.09 -22.40 3.70
CA TYR A 59 8.21 -22.80 4.55
C TYR A 59 8.07 -22.42 6.03
N ASN A 60 7.29 -21.38 6.37
CA ASN A 60 7.15 -20.90 7.74
C ASN A 60 6.25 -21.85 8.58
N LYS A 61 6.89 -22.76 9.28
CA LYS A 61 6.18 -23.75 10.12
C LYS A 61 5.86 -23.23 11.52
N ALA A 62 6.61 -22.26 12.01
CA ALA A 62 6.44 -21.71 13.35
C ALA A 62 5.21 -20.80 13.42
N HIS A 63 4.93 -20.07 12.36
CA HIS A 63 3.78 -19.20 12.22
C HIS A 63 3.19 -19.37 10.80
N PRO A 64 2.42 -20.43 10.56
CA PRO A 64 1.98 -20.78 9.21
C PRO A 64 0.92 -19.80 8.72
N PHE A 65 1.26 -19.00 7.71
CA PHE A 65 0.32 -18.19 6.95
C PHE A 65 -0.27 -19.05 5.82
N ILE A 66 -1.54 -19.38 5.91
CA ILE A 66 -2.26 -20.17 4.91
C ILE A 66 -3.41 -19.33 4.38
N ARG A 67 -3.40 -19.00 3.08
CA ARG A 67 -4.37 -18.12 2.42
C ARG A 67 -4.60 -16.83 3.18
N TYR A 68 -3.49 -16.19 3.55
CA TYR A 68 -3.49 -14.92 4.26
C TYR A 68 -3.77 -13.78 3.30
N GLU A 69 -4.87 -13.06 3.54
CA GLU A 69 -5.23 -11.85 2.80
C GLU A 69 -4.38 -10.68 3.33
N ILE A 70 -3.39 -10.26 2.52
CA ILE A 70 -2.43 -9.22 2.92
C ILE A 70 -3.03 -7.80 2.92
N GLY A 71 -4.23 -7.65 2.33
CA GLY A 71 -4.93 -6.38 2.22
C GLY A 71 -4.53 -5.56 0.99
N ASP A 72 -3.89 -6.17 0.02
CA ASP A 72 -3.52 -5.56 -1.25
C ASP A 72 -4.39 -6.09 -2.41
N VAL A 73 -4.52 -5.28 -3.45
CA VAL A 73 -5.15 -5.64 -4.72
C VAL A 73 -4.08 -5.70 -5.80
N GLY A 74 -4.09 -6.78 -6.58
CA GLY A 74 -3.10 -7.00 -7.62
C GLY A 74 -3.65 -7.72 -8.84
N ILE A 75 -2.79 -7.87 -9.84
CA ILE A 75 -3.06 -8.58 -11.08
C ILE A 75 -1.86 -9.46 -11.40
N LEU A 76 -2.07 -10.77 -11.58
CA LEU A 76 -1.05 -11.63 -12.19
C LEU A 76 -1.11 -11.51 -13.71
N ASP A 77 0.03 -11.50 -14.38
CA ASP A 77 0.13 -11.40 -15.83
C ASP A 77 -0.46 -12.63 -16.52
N GLU A 78 -1.01 -12.46 -17.71
CA GLU A 78 -1.54 -13.55 -18.53
C GLU A 78 -0.48 -14.60 -18.91
N LYS A 79 0.80 -14.23 -18.90
CA LYS A 79 1.94 -15.13 -19.15
C LYS A 79 2.31 -15.96 -17.91
N SER A 80 1.69 -15.68 -16.76
CA SER A 80 1.97 -16.41 -15.50
C SER A 80 1.71 -17.90 -15.65
N THR A 81 2.53 -18.66 -14.94
CA THR A 81 2.29 -20.08 -14.68
C THR A 81 2.38 -20.33 -13.17
N LEU A 82 1.90 -21.47 -12.69
CA LEU A 82 2.02 -21.85 -11.27
C LEU A 82 3.46 -21.84 -10.78
N LYS A 83 4.42 -22.20 -11.64
CA LYS A 83 5.85 -22.26 -11.28
C LYS A 83 6.58 -20.92 -11.49
N LYS A 84 6.03 -20.05 -12.30
CA LYS A 84 6.61 -18.75 -12.63
C LYS A 84 5.52 -17.69 -12.72
N PRO A 85 4.93 -17.31 -11.58
CA PRO A 85 3.94 -16.24 -11.55
C PRO A 85 4.66 -14.89 -11.69
N ILE A 86 4.03 -13.98 -12.45
CA ILE A 86 4.50 -12.63 -12.71
C ILE A 86 3.42 -11.69 -12.20
N LEU A 87 3.77 -10.78 -11.29
CA LEU A 87 2.88 -9.74 -10.82
C LEU A 87 2.88 -8.61 -11.87
N LYS A 88 1.78 -8.50 -12.63
CA LYS A 88 1.64 -7.46 -13.67
C LYS A 88 1.50 -6.08 -13.07
N LYS A 89 0.72 -5.99 -11.98
CA LYS A 89 0.42 -4.72 -11.33
C LYS A 89 0.02 -4.93 -9.87
N LEU A 90 0.54 -4.08 -9.00
CA LEU A 90 0.03 -3.86 -7.66
C LEU A 90 -0.81 -2.58 -7.70
N ILE A 91 -2.09 -2.66 -7.33
CA ILE A 91 -3.04 -1.56 -7.44
C ILE A 91 -3.03 -0.70 -6.19
N GLY A 92 -2.93 -1.35 -5.02
CA GLY A 92 -2.88 -0.71 -3.71
C GLY A 92 -3.60 -1.54 -2.64
N ARG A 93 -3.80 -0.94 -1.47
CA ARG A 93 -4.47 -1.60 -0.35
C ARG A 93 -5.98 -1.47 -0.43
N THR A 94 -6.68 -2.51 0.03
CA THR A 94 -8.16 -2.55 0.06
C THR A 94 -8.76 -1.70 1.19
N SER A 95 -8.03 -1.59 2.32
CA SER A 95 -8.55 -1.01 3.56
C SER A 95 -8.30 0.49 3.71
N ASP A 96 -7.34 1.02 2.97
CA ASP A 96 -6.87 2.39 3.15
C ASP A 96 -7.03 3.18 1.85
N VAL A 97 -8.26 3.34 1.39
CA VAL A 97 -8.57 4.13 0.18
C VAL A 97 -9.46 5.30 0.56
N ALA A 98 -8.97 6.51 0.36
CA ALA A 98 -9.77 7.72 0.42
C ALA A 98 -10.51 7.91 -0.91
N LEU A 99 -11.82 8.13 -0.85
CA LEU A 99 -12.63 8.53 -1.99
C LEU A 99 -12.77 10.05 -1.98
N LEU A 100 -12.23 10.72 -2.99
CA LEU A 100 -12.20 12.17 -3.08
C LEU A 100 -13.46 12.74 -3.78
N PRO A 101 -13.80 14.03 -3.57
CA PRO A 101 -14.94 14.68 -4.22
C PRO A 101 -14.96 14.55 -5.75
N SER A 102 -13.80 14.53 -6.40
CA SER A 102 -13.67 14.29 -7.85
C SER A 102 -14.03 12.86 -8.29
N GLY A 103 -14.28 11.94 -7.34
CA GLY A 103 -14.43 10.50 -7.61
C GLY A 103 -13.10 9.75 -7.73
N LYS A 104 -11.96 10.46 -7.59
CA LYS A 104 -10.64 9.83 -7.57
C LYS A 104 -10.48 9.01 -6.29
N LYS A 105 -9.91 7.81 -6.42
CA LYS A 105 -9.47 7.00 -5.29
C LYS A 105 -8.00 7.26 -5.01
N SER A 106 -7.67 7.58 -3.77
CA SER A 106 -6.29 7.76 -3.31
C SER A 106 -5.92 6.72 -2.27
N PRO A 107 -4.80 5.99 -2.43
CA PRO A 107 -4.32 5.08 -1.40
C PRO A 107 -4.02 5.82 -0.09
N GLY A 108 -4.38 5.24 1.04
CA GLY A 108 -4.09 5.79 2.37
C GLY A 108 -2.60 6.02 2.63
N LEU A 109 -1.75 5.21 1.99
CA LEU A 109 -0.29 5.39 2.01
C LEU A 109 0.16 6.76 1.50
N THR A 110 -0.65 7.45 0.68
CA THR A 110 -0.41 8.83 0.25
C THR A 110 -0.33 9.78 1.45
N PHE A 111 -1.22 9.61 2.42
CA PHE A 111 -1.18 10.40 3.67
C PHE A 111 0.09 10.13 4.46
N TYR A 112 0.51 8.88 4.58
CA TYR A 112 1.75 8.51 5.26
C TYR A 112 2.97 9.20 4.65
N TYR A 113 3.15 9.15 3.33
CA TYR A 113 4.31 9.77 2.68
C TYR A 113 4.30 11.28 2.78
N VAL A 114 3.14 11.91 2.67
CA VAL A 114 3.01 13.37 2.79
C VAL A 114 3.28 13.83 4.21
N THR A 115 2.73 13.14 5.20
CA THR A 115 2.90 13.52 6.60
C THR A 115 4.28 13.15 7.14
N LYS A 116 4.85 12.02 6.69
CA LYS A 116 6.16 11.56 7.14
C LYS A 116 7.27 12.60 6.90
N SER A 117 7.32 13.21 5.72
CA SER A 117 8.35 14.21 5.40
C SER A 117 8.27 15.47 6.27
N ILE A 118 7.09 15.83 6.76
CA ILE A 118 6.87 17.01 7.59
C ILE A 118 7.05 16.69 9.06
N ILE A 119 6.68 15.47 9.45
CA ILE A 119 6.70 14.99 10.83
C ILE A 119 8.13 14.54 11.25
N GLU A 120 8.89 13.91 10.34
CA GLU A 120 10.23 13.42 10.64
C GLU A 120 11.25 14.56 10.81
N ASP A 121 11.08 15.68 10.12
CA ASP A 121 12.01 16.81 10.24
C ASP A 121 11.99 17.47 11.64
N ASP A 122 10.88 17.37 12.38
CA ASP A 122 10.75 17.93 13.75
C ASP A 122 10.79 16.88 14.88
N GLY A 123 10.71 15.58 14.57
CA GLY A 123 10.88 14.46 15.52
C GLY A 123 9.85 14.34 16.65
N ASN A 124 8.77 15.13 16.62
CA ASN A 124 7.81 15.25 17.73
C ASN A 124 6.58 14.35 17.62
N VAL A 125 6.12 14.01 16.42
CA VAL A 125 4.95 13.14 16.22
C VAL A 125 5.39 11.69 16.16
N LYS A 126 4.83 10.85 17.04
CA LYS A 126 5.15 9.42 17.16
C LYS A 126 4.20 8.54 16.36
N GLU A 127 2.94 8.91 16.34
CA GLU A 127 1.86 8.18 15.68
C GLU A 127 0.83 9.16 15.16
N PHE A 128 0.16 8.83 14.06
CA PHE A 128 -1.01 9.56 13.59
C PHE A 128 -2.00 8.60 12.91
N ILE A 129 -3.27 8.96 12.96
CA ILE A 129 -4.37 8.27 12.31
C ILE A 129 -5.15 9.29 11.50
N VAL A 130 -5.39 9.00 10.23
CA VAL A 130 -6.23 9.83 9.36
C VAL A 130 -7.56 9.12 9.14
N ARG A 131 -8.67 9.80 9.46
CA ARG A 131 -10.03 9.31 9.21
C ARG A 131 -10.73 10.20 8.20
N GLN A 132 -11.22 9.62 7.13
CA GLN A 132 -12.13 10.32 6.23
C GLN A 132 -13.53 10.34 6.86
N THR A 133 -14.02 11.51 7.27
CA THR A 133 -15.33 11.68 7.89
C THR A 133 -16.42 12.04 6.88
N LYS A 134 -16.04 12.71 5.79
CA LYS A 134 -16.87 13.02 4.61
C LYS A 134 -16.00 12.94 3.36
N LEU A 135 -16.59 13.02 2.17
CA LEU A 135 -15.85 12.97 0.91
C LEU A 135 -14.72 14.02 0.84
N ASP A 136 -14.96 15.18 1.40
CA ASP A 136 -14.06 16.33 1.41
C ASP A 136 -13.39 16.61 2.77
N SER A 137 -13.69 15.82 3.81
CA SER A 137 -13.30 16.14 5.18
C SER A 137 -12.53 14.99 5.83
N PHE A 138 -11.43 15.32 6.44
CA PHE A 138 -10.52 14.39 7.12
C PHE A 138 -10.21 14.88 8.52
N GLU A 139 -10.21 13.95 9.47
CA GLU A 139 -9.77 14.16 10.85
C GLU A 139 -8.41 13.48 11.04
N ILE A 140 -7.47 14.19 11.65
CA ILE A 140 -6.11 13.70 11.91
C ILE A 140 -5.87 13.70 13.40
N ASP A 141 -5.90 12.51 14.01
CA ASP A 141 -5.44 12.31 15.38
C ASP A 141 -3.94 12.03 15.38
N TYR A 142 -3.21 12.65 16.29
CA TYR A 142 -1.78 12.41 16.40
C TYR A 142 -1.31 12.32 17.86
N VAL A 143 -0.24 11.58 18.08
CA VAL A 143 0.47 11.49 19.37
C VAL A 143 1.79 12.23 19.25
N SER A 144 1.94 13.29 20.02
CA SER A 144 3.13 14.14 20.02
C SER A 144 3.58 14.48 21.42
N SER A 145 4.89 14.76 21.59
CA SER A 145 5.45 15.27 22.83
C SER A 145 5.11 16.74 23.08
N MET A 146 4.84 17.50 22.02
CA MET A 146 4.40 18.90 22.01
C MET A 146 3.29 19.06 21.00
N GLU A 147 2.37 19.99 21.24
CA GLU A 147 1.33 20.32 20.27
C GLU A 147 1.95 20.88 18.99
N LEU A 148 1.38 20.50 17.85
CA LEU A 148 1.77 21.06 16.56
C LEU A 148 1.39 22.53 16.52
N THR A 149 2.27 23.35 15.96
CA THR A 149 1.98 24.76 15.73
C THR A 149 1.00 24.92 14.58
N LEU A 150 0.28 26.04 14.54
CA LEU A 150 -0.62 26.35 13.43
C LEU A 150 0.11 26.37 12.06
N GLU A 151 1.38 26.76 12.03
CA GLU A 151 2.20 26.76 10.82
C GLU A 151 2.45 25.34 10.33
N GLN A 152 2.82 24.41 11.23
CA GLN A 152 3.04 23.01 10.90
C GLN A 152 1.75 22.32 10.41
N ILE A 153 0.61 22.60 11.05
CA ILE A 153 -0.70 22.10 10.61
C ILE A 153 -1.01 22.58 9.18
N GLN A 154 -0.83 23.89 8.90
CA GLN A 154 -1.06 24.43 7.56
C GLN A 154 -0.11 23.87 6.49
N GLU A 155 1.14 23.54 6.85
CA GLU A 155 2.06 22.87 5.94
C GLU A 155 1.62 21.45 5.60
N ILE A 156 1.16 20.69 6.60
CA ILE A 156 0.58 19.35 6.42
C ILE A 156 -0.65 19.43 5.49
N GLU A 157 -1.58 20.34 5.75
CA GLU A 157 -2.78 20.52 4.94
C GLU A 157 -2.44 20.86 3.49
N LYS A 158 -1.53 21.81 3.26
CA LYS A 158 -1.06 22.19 1.93
C LYS A 158 -0.39 21.03 1.19
N ALA A 159 0.43 20.27 1.90
CA ALA A 159 1.12 19.13 1.33
C ALA A 159 0.12 18.03 0.94
N ILE A 160 -0.85 17.70 1.81
CA ILE A 160 -1.89 16.73 1.50
C ILE A 160 -2.73 17.21 0.31
N ALA A 161 -3.19 18.46 0.30
CA ALA A 161 -3.98 19.02 -0.80
C ALA A 161 -3.25 18.99 -2.15
N LYS A 162 -1.94 19.18 -2.15
CA LYS A 162 -1.11 19.11 -3.36
C LYS A 162 -1.08 17.70 -3.98
N TYR A 163 -1.04 16.65 -3.15
CA TYR A 163 -0.95 15.26 -3.61
C TYR A 163 -2.32 14.63 -3.89
N LEU A 164 -3.35 15.07 -3.18
CA LEU A 164 -4.72 14.58 -3.35
C LEU A 164 -5.49 15.46 -4.35
N GLU A 165 -6.14 16.51 -3.85
CA GLU A 165 -6.84 17.52 -4.64
C GLU A 165 -7.13 18.76 -3.78
N PRO A 166 -7.38 19.93 -4.38
CA PRO A 166 -7.75 21.12 -3.62
C PRO A 166 -9.17 21.04 -3.05
N GLY A 167 -9.43 21.84 -2.02
CA GLY A 167 -10.77 21.97 -1.41
C GLY A 167 -11.08 20.92 -0.35
N LEU A 168 -10.08 20.19 0.13
CA LEU A 168 -10.22 19.28 1.26
C LEU A 168 -10.10 20.03 2.59
N HIS A 169 -10.85 19.59 3.60
CA HIS A 169 -10.87 20.14 4.94
C HIS A 169 -10.22 19.16 5.92
N PHE A 170 -9.35 19.68 6.78
CA PHE A 170 -8.65 18.91 7.82
C PHE A 170 -8.96 19.48 9.20
N THR A 171 -9.14 18.60 10.19
CA THR A 171 -9.39 18.94 11.60
C THR A 171 -8.59 18.05 12.53
#